data_c8afdc21f05b9a2d9518d8a64667edff
#
_entry.id   c8afdc21f05b9a2d9518d8a64667edff
#
_cell.length_a   1.000
_cell.length_b   1.000
_cell.length_c   1.000
_cell.angle_alpha   90.00
_cell.angle_beta   90.00
_cell.angle_gamma   90.00
#
_symmetry.space_group_name_H-M   'P 1'
#
loop_
_entity.id
_entity.type
_entity.pdbx_description
1 polymer ?
#
loop_
_entity_poly.entity_id
_entity_poly.type
_entity_poly.pdbx_seq_one_letter_code
_entity_poly.pdbx_strand_id
1 'polypeptide(L)'
;MKLVVVESPAKAKTINKYLGKDYKVLASYGHIRDLPSKDGSVDPEKDFSMVWELSSGGKKRLNDIITALKDCDTLVLASDPDREGEAIAWHILEELSAKKKLKDKKIERVVFHEITKHAVTEAIQNPRQIDDNLVSAYMARRALDYLVGFTLSPVLWRKLPGSKSAGRVQSVALRLICEREMEIEKFKPEEYWTVDVDLETSEKALIPSHLINLDGKKLEKFDINTKEKAEDAKAKIEAQDFKILLLRRECCQGVQLVCQNRSGTSCRCAAGKFCRLRPAGKGRRMI
;
A
#
# COMPACT_ATOMS: atom_id res chain seq x y z
N MET A 1 36.04 6.45 -12.73
CA MET A 1 34.65 6.99 -12.62
C MET A 1 33.67 5.83 -12.60
N LYS A 2 32.58 5.89 -11.78
CA LYS A 2 31.58 4.82 -11.70
C LYS A 2 30.28 5.22 -12.42
N LEU A 3 29.70 4.30 -13.21
CA LEU A 3 28.39 4.46 -13.83
C LEU A 3 27.35 3.80 -12.92
N VAL A 4 26.39 4.58 -12.43
CA VAL A 4 25.26 4.11 -11.62
C VAL A 4 24.01 4.07 -12.50
N VAL A 5 23.35 2.92 -12.56
CA VAL A 5 22.10 2.75 -13.31
C VAL A 5 20.96 2.47 -12.32
N VAL A 6 19.92 3.30 -12.38
CA VAL A 6 18.69 3.20 -11.61
C VAL A 6 17.48 3.01 -12.52
N GLU A 7 16.30 2.63 -11.98
CA GLU A 7 15.14 2.39 -12.82
C GLU A 7 14.42 3.66 -13.28
N SER A 8 14.45 4.76 -12.51
CA SER A 8 13.67 5.96 -12.83
C SER A 8 14.49 7.25 -12.94
N PRO A 9 14.09 8.18 -13.80
CA PRO A 9 14.79 9.47 -13.96
C PRO A 9 14.70 10.36 -12.71
N ALA A 10 13.63 10.23 -11.92
CA ALA A 10 13.49 10.96 -10.67
C ALA A 10 14.55 10.51 -9.65
N LYS A 11 14.76 9.19 -9.49
CA LYS A 11 15.83 8.63 -8.67
C LYS A 11 17.20 9.04 -9.18
N ALA A 12 17.43 8.97 -10.50
CA ALA A 12 18.69 9.38 -11.09
C ALA A 12 19.05 10.83 -10.74
N LYS A 13 18.10 11.76 -10.87
CA LYS A 13 18.29 13.18 -10.54
C LYS A 13 18.64 13.40 -9.07
N THR A 14 17.99 12.67 -8.17
CA THR A 14 18.22 12.81 -6.73
C THR A 14 19.55 12.18 -6.31
N ILE A 15 19.83 10.97 -6.76
CA ILE A 15 21.07 10.24 -6.43
C ILE A 15 22.30 10.94 -6.99
N ASN A 16 22.20 11.51 -8.21
CA ASN A 16 23.29 12.27 -8.80
C ASN A 16 23.71 13.48 -7.96
N LYS A 17 22.77 14.11 -7.22
CA LYS A 17 23.09 15.20 -6.29
C LYS A 17 23.84 14.72 -5.03
N TYR A 18 23.65 13.44 -4.65
CA TYR A 18 24.28 12.88 -3.44
C TYR A 18 25.68 12.37 -3.68
N LEU A 19 25.99 11.83 -4.87
CA LEU A 19 27.20 11.08 -5.14
C LEU A 19 28.39 11.91 -5.66
N GLY A 20 28.14 13.12 -6.18
CA GLY A 20 29.23 14.00 -6.65
C GLY A 20 29.80 13.61 -8.03
N LYS A 21 30.99 14.18 -8.36
CA LYS A 21 31.56 14.18 -9.73
C LYS A 21 32.16 12.85 -10.17
N ASP A 22 32.48 11.96 -9.24
CA ASP A 22 33.09 10.64 -9.54
C ASP A 22 32.08 9.62 -10.06
N TYR A 23 30.81 9.99 -10.05
CA TYR A 23 29.69 9.13 -10.44
C TYR A 23 28.89 9.75 -11.58
N LYS A 24 28.53 8.93 -12.54
CA LYS A 24 27.57 9.26 -13.60
C LYS A 24 26.31 8.43 -13.36
N VAL A 25 25.16 9.09 -13.16
CA VAL A 25 23.91 8.39 -12.85
C VAL A 25 22.99 8.45 -14.07
N LEU A 26 22.52 7.28 -14.53
CA LEU A 26 21.56 7.14 -15.63
C LEU A 26 20.34 6.35 -15.19
N ALA A 27 19.22 6.57 -15.89
CA ALA A 27 17.99 5.81 -15.69
C ALA A 27 17.75 4.82 -16.83
N SER A 28 17.33 3.59 -16.49
CA SER A 28 16.88 2.59 -17.49
C SER A 28 15.45 2.82 -17.95
N TYR A 29 14.65 3.57 -17.19
CA TYR A 29 13.21 3.78 -17.39
C TYR A 29 12.41 2.47 -17.28
N GLY A 30 12.74 1.63 -16.33
CA GLY A 30 12.18 0.31 -16.11
C GLY A 30 12.91 -0.77 -16.90
N HIS A 31 12.19 -1.81 -17.32
CA HIS A 31 12.75 -2.92 -18.08
C HIS A 31 13.19 -2.49 -19.50
N ILE A 32 14.39 -2.89 -19.89
CA ILE A 32 14.92 -2.62 -21.23
C ILE A 32 14.48 -3.64 -22.25
N ARG A 33 14.11 -4.86 -21.82
CA ARG A 33 13.59 -5.95 -22.65
C ARG A 33 12.39 -6.63 -22.00
N ASP A 34 11.54 -7.24 -22.83
CA ASP A 34 10.36 -7.96 -22.39
C ASP A 34 10.08 -9.14 -23.32
N LEU A 35 9.12 -9.99 -22.94
CA LEU A 35 8.63 -11.05 -23.79
C LEU A 35 7.82 -10.45 -24.94
N PRO A 36 8.05 -10.87 -26.21
CA PRO A 36 7.22 -10.47 -27.34
C PRO A 36 5.75 -10.81 -27.11
N SER A 37 4.85 -9.92 -27.54
CA SER A 37 3.39 -10.12 -27.44
C SER A 37 2.89 -11.07 -28.56
N LYS A 38 3.54 -12.20 -28.73
CA LYS A 38 3.19 -13.26 -29.70
C LYS A 38 3.24 -14.61 -28.99
N ASP A 39 2.46 -15.57 -29.47
CA ASP A 39 2.47 -16.92 -28.92
C ASP A 39 3.84 -17.58 -29.11
N GLY A 40 4.23 -18.46 -28.17
CA GLY A 40 5.49 -19.19 -28.19
C GLY A 40 6.70 -18.43 -27.62
N SER A 41 6.50 -17.27 -26.97
CA SER A 41 7.60 -16.56 -26.30
C SER A 41 8.05 -17.21 -24.99
N VAL A 42 7.23 -18.11 -24.45
CA VAL A 42 7.57 -19.02 -23.33
C VAL A 42 7.25 -20.43 -23.80
N ASP A 43 8.22 -21.33 -23.75
CA ASP A 43 8.08 -22.73 -24.19
C ASP A 43 8.04 -23.67 -22.98
N PRO A 44 6.83 -24.17 -22.59
CA PRO A 44 6.71 -25.08 -21.44
C PRO A 44 7.44 -26.42 -21.64
N GLU A 45 7.61 -26.89 -22.89
CA GLU A 45 8.27 -28.16 -23.20
C GLU A 45 9.80 -28.05 -23.11
N LYS A 46 10.34 -26.82 -23.06
CA LYS A 46 11.76 -26.56 -22.94
C LYS A 46 12.08 -25.83 -21.62
N ASP A 47 11.64 -26.39 -20.51
CA ASP A 47 11.88 -25.85 -19.18
C ASP A 47 11.52 -24.37 -19.06
N PHE A 48 10.37 -24.01 -19.63
CA PHE A 48 9.88 -22.62 -19.64
C PHE A 48 10.87 -21.60 -20.21
N SER A 49 11.68 -22.01 -21.18
CA SER A 49 12.61 -21.12 -21.86
C SER A 49 11.90 -19.90 -22.43
N MET A 50 12.51 -18.73 -22.29
CA MET A 50 11.90 -17.45 -22.64
C MET A 50 12.67 -16.73 -23.74
N VAL A 51 11.94 -16.19 -24.70
CA VAL A 51 12.51 -15.33 -25.76
C VAL A 51 12.36 -13.88 -25.33
N TRP A 52 13.49 -13.20 -25.20
CA TRP A 52 13.53 -11.79 -24.79
C TRP A 52 13.80 -10.88 -25.96
N GLU A 53 13.06 -9.80 -26.08
CA GLU A 53 13.28 -8.75 -27.09
C GLU A 53 13.47 -7.39 -26.44
N LEU A 54 14.42 -6.59 -26.96
CA LEU A 54 14.60 -5.21 -26.56
C LEU A 54 13.39 -4.36 -26.98
N SER A 55 12.78 -3.66 -26.04
CA SER A 55 11.75 -2.67 -26.34
C SER A 55 12.34 -1.51 -27.15
N SER A 56 11.50 -0.79 -27.89
CA SER A 56 11.96 0.38 -28.70
C SER A 56 12.67 1.43 -27.82
N GLY A 57 12.14 1.70 -26.64
CA GLY A 57 12.77 2.55 -25.65
C GLY A 57 14.02 1.94 -25.02
N GLY A 58 13.98 0.62 -24.73
CA GLY A 58 15.07 -0.14 -24.13
C GLY A 58 16.35 -0.11 -24.96
N LYS A 59 16.24 -0.23 -26.30
CA LYS A 59 17.39 -0.14 -27.22
C LYS A 59 18.12 1.21 -27.10
N LYS A 60 17.36 2.31 -27.02
CA LYS A 60 17.95 3.64 -26.84
C LYS A 60 18.67 3.74 -25.49
N ARG A 61 18.01 3.30 -24.38
CA ARG A 61 18.59 3.35 -23.04
C ARG A 61 19.83 2.49 -22.90
N LEU A 62 19.81 1.28 -23.48
CA LEU A 62 20.99 0.42 -23.50
C LEU A 62 22.17 1.09 -24.23
N ASN A 63 21.92 1.79 -25.34
CA ASN A 63 22.96 2.53 -26.05
C ASN A 63 23.51 3.71 -25.24
N ASP A 64 22.65 4.42 -24.50
CA ASP A 64 23.06 5.51 -23.59
C ASP A 64 23.97 4.94 -22.48
N ILE A 65 23.60 3.78 -21.90
CA ILE A 65 24.39 3.06 -20.90
C ILE A 65 25.74 2.62 -21.49
N ILE A 66 25.76 2.01 -22.67
CA ILE A 66 26.98 1.57 -23.35
C ILE A 66 27.92 2.74 -23.59
N THR A 67 27.37 3.87 -24.04
CA THR A 67 28.17 5.08 -24.33
C THR A 67 28.76 5.62 -23.03
N ALA A 68 28.01 5.72 -21.97
CA ALA A 68 28.49 6.18 -20.67
C ALA A 68 29.51 5.23 -20.04
N LEU A 69 29.38 3.91 -20.27
CA LEU A 69 30.25 2.89 -19.68
C LEU A 69 31.66 2.91 -20.30
N LYS A 70 31.86 3.51 -21.49
CA LYS A 70 33.21 3.64 -22.10
C LYS A 70 34.19 4.39 -21.20
N ASP A 71 33.68 5.43 -20.54
CA ASP A 71 34.49 6.33 -19.69
C ASP A 71 34.48 5.90 -18.20
N CYS A 72 33.88 4.75 -17.88
CA CYS A 72 33.74 4.28 -16.52
C CYS A 72 34.39 2.91 -16.33
N ASP A 73 34.98 2.66 -15.16
CA ASP A 73 35.67 1.41 -14.82
C ASP A 73 34.70 0.44 -14.08
N THR A 74 33.65 0.97 -13.47
CA THR A 74 32.70 0.22 -12.69
C THR A 74 31.27 0.52 -13.14
N LEU A 75 30.48 -0.54 -13.31
CA LEU A 75 29.04 -0.50 -13.48
C LEU A 75 28.35 -0.82 -12.15
N VAL A 76 27.60 0.12 -11.64
CA VAL A 76 26.79 -0.04 -10.42
C VAL A 76 25.32 -0.14 -10.81
N LEU A 77 24.69 -1.28 -10.54
CA LEU A 77 23.28 -1.53 -10.77
C LEU A 77 22.52 -1.23 -9.47
N ALA A 78 21.75 -0.14 -9.43
CA ALA A 78 21.14 0.45 -8.25
C ALA A 78 19.61 0.57 -8.37
N SER A 79 18.98 -0.46 -8.92
CA SER A 79 17.52 -0.62 -8.97
C SER A 79 16.96 -1.07 -7.62
N ASP A 80 15.63 -1.02 -7.45
CA ASP A 80 14.94 -1.35 -6.20
C ASP A 80 15.30 -2.74 -5.63
N PRO A 81 15.11 -2.94 -4.31
CA PRO A 81 15.49 -4.19 -3.64
C PRO A 81 14.52 -5.36 -3.87
N ASP A 82 13.52 -5.18 -4.74
CA ASP A 82 12.54 -6.20 -5.05
C ASP A 82 12.94 -7.05 -6.28
N ARG A 83 12.14 -8.06 -6.60
CA ARG A 83 12.37 -8.93 -7.75
C ARG A 83 12.30 -8.20 -9.09
N GLU A 84 11.51 -7.14 -9.21
CA GLU A 84 11.42 -6.34 -10.44
C GLU A 84 12.71 -5.55 -10.65
N GLY A 85 13.23 -4.91 -9.60
CA GLY A 85 14.52 -4.22 -9.64
C GLY A 85 15.69 -5.15 -9.89
N GLU A 86 15.68 -6.37 -9.31
CA GLU A 86 16.71 -7.38 -9.55
C GLU A 86 16.69 -7.85 -11.01
N ALA A 87 15.51 -8.05 -11.59
CA ALA A 87 15.36 -8.41 -12.98
C ALA A 87 15.81 -7.30 -13.95
N ILE A 88 15.55 -6.02 -13.61
CA ILE A 88 16.07 -4.88 -14.39
C ILE A 88 17.60 -4.91 -14.40
N ALA A 89 18.23 -5.11 -13.26
CA ALA A 89 19.68 -5.20 -13.14
C ALA A 89 20.24 -6.39 -13.96
N TRP A 90 19.61 -7.55 -13.84
CA TRP A 90 19.98 -8.77 -14.57
C TRP A 90 19.81 -8.58 -16.09
N HIS A 91 18.71 -8.01 -16.57
CA HIS A 91 18.49 -7.76 -17.98
C HIS A 91 19.53 -6.81 -18.60
N ILE A 92 19.95 -5.79 -17.84
CA ILE A 92 21.02 -4.87 -18.29
C ILE A 92 22.35 -5.62 -18.37
N LEU A 93 22.67 -6.42 -17.36
CA LEU A 93 23.91 -7.20 -17.32
C LEU A 93 23.99 -8.18 -18.49
N GLU A 94 22.94 -8.94 -18.73
CA GLU A 94 22.85 -9.91 -19.83
C GLU A 94 23.07 -9.25 -21.22
N GLU A 95 22.38 -8.13 -21.46
CA GLU A 95 22.51 -7.40 -22.73
C GLU A 95 23.90 -6.80 -22.95
N LEU A 96 24.52 -6.28 -21.91
CA LEU A 96 25.88 -5.77 -21.96
C LEU A 96 26.91 -6.90 -22.14
N SER A 97 26.68 -8.04 -21.50
CA SER A 97 27.50 -9.25 -21.64
C SER A 97 27.43 -9.81 -23.06
N ALA A 98 26.21 -10.00 -23.59
CA ALA A 98 26.01 -10.45 -24.96
C ALA A 98 26.70 -9.55 -26.02
N LYS A 99 26.72 -8.24 -25.75
CA LYS A 99 27.42 -7.25 -26.60
C LYS A 99 28.91 -7.11 -26.29
N LYS A 100 29.46 -7.92 -25.37
CA LYS A 100 30.87 -7.91 -24.98
C LYS A 100 31.34 -6.52 -24.49
N LYS A 101 30.47 -5.78 -23.78
CA LYS A 101 30.78 -4.43 -23.27
C LYS A 101 31.29 -4.40 -21.82
N LEU A 102 31.36 -5.55 -21.17
CA LEU A 102 31.76 -5.69 -19.76
C LEU A 102 33.21 -6.12 -19.57
N LYS A 103 33.99 -6.23 -20.66
CA LYS A 103 35.42 -6.57 -20.56
C LYS A 103 36.14 -5.53 -19.70
N ASP A 104 36.89 -6.00 -18.72
CA ASP A 104 37.68 -5.18 -17.78
C ASP A 104 36.85 -4.19 -16.94
N LYS A 105 35.53 -4.42 -16.79
CA LYS A 105 34.65 -3.62 -15.95
C LYS A 105 34.28 -4.34 -14.68
N LYS A 106 34.34 -3.63 -13.55
CA LYS A 106 33.82 -4.12 -12.29
C LYS A 106 32.28 -3.96 -12.27
N ILE A 107 31.57 -5.00 -11.81
CA ILE A 107 30.11 -4.99 -11.72
C ILE A 107 29.73 -5.05 -10.25
N GLU A 108 28.91 -4.11 -9.81
CA GLU A 108 28.45 -3.99 -8.43
C GLU A 108 26.92 -3.87 -8.43
N ARG A 109 26.22 -4.66 -7.63
CA ARG A 109 24.81 -4.51 -7.32
C ARG A 109 24.68 -3.76 -6.01
N VAL A 110 23.92 -2.66 -5.99
CA VAL A 110 23.71 -1.83 -4.81
C VAL A 110 22.21 -1.74 -4.53
N VAL A 111 21.85 -1.89 -3.27
CA VAL A 111 20.45 -1.89 -2.81
C VAL A 111 20.29 -0.92 -1.66
N PHE A 112 19.27 -0.07 -1.74
CA PHE A 112 18.87 0.84 -0.66
C PHE A 112 17.36 0.86 -0.55
N HIS A 113 16.85 0.98 0.67
CA HIS A 113 15.42 0.97 0.96
C HIS A 113 14.80 2.38 0.99
N GLU A 114 15.66 3.41 1.04
CA GLU A 114 15.24 4.81 1.01
C GLU A 114 16.24 5.66 0.20
N ILE A 115 15.76 6.78 -0.35
CA ILE A 115 16.59 7.67 -1.18
C ILE A 115 17.05 8.86 -0.33
N THR A 116 17.76 8.56 0.75
CA THR A 116 18.47 9.56 1.55
C THR A 116 19.95 9.57 1.19
N LYS A 117 20.65 10.69 1.44
CA LYS A 117 22.09 10.78 1.16
C LYS A 117 22.88 9.72 1.93
N HIS A 118 22.52 9.50 3.19
CA HIS A 118 23.17 8.53 4.07
C HIS A 118 23.01 7.10 3.52
N ALA A 119 21.75 6.66 3.28
CA ALA A 119 21.46 5.31 2.82
C ALA A 119 22.10 5.01 1.45
N VAL A 120 22.05 5.95 0.51
CA VAL A 120 22.67 5.78 -0.81
C VAL A 120 24.20 5.68 -0.70
N THR A 121 24.84 6.53 0.12
CA THR A 121 26.30 6.52 0.28
C THR A 121 26.77 5.24 0.97
N GLU A 122 26.06 4.80 2.01
CA GLU A 122 26.34 3.55 2.73
C GLU A 122 26.17 2.33 1.82
N ALA A 123 25.08 2.28 1.05
CA ALA A 123 24.82 1.18 0.11
C ALA A 123 25.92 1.06 -0.97
N ILE A 124 26.44 2.17 -1.49
CA ILE A 124 27.52 2.16 -2.47
C ILE A 124 28.84 1.63 -1.88
N GLN A 125 29.04 1.79 -0.58
CA GLN A 125 30.22 1.23 0.11
C GLN A 125 30.08 -0.26 0.38
N ASN A 126 28.86 -0.79 0.38
CA ASN A 126 28.54 -2.19 0.66
C ASN A 126 27.83 -2.88 -0.53
N PRO A 127 28.50 -3.01 -1.69
CA PRO A 127 27.90 -3.64 -2.86
C PRO A 127 27.78 -5.15 -2.65
N ARG A 128 26.78 -5.77 -3.30
CA ARG A 128 26.57 -7.21 -3.38
C ARG A 128 26.59 -7.73 -4.81
N GLN A 129 26.35 -9.00 -5.01
CA GLN A 129 26.06 -9.60 -6.31
C GLN A 129 24.54 -9.57 -6.60
N ILE A 130 24.17 -9.80 -7.85
CA ILE A 130 22.78 -10.04 -8.24
C ILE A 130 22.28 -11.30 -7.52
N ASP A 131 21.04 -11.25 -7.04
CA ASP A 131 20.39 -12.38 -6.37
C ASP A 131 19.63 -13.23 -7.41
N ASP A 132 20.18 -14.36 -7.77
CA ASP A 132 19.61 -15.28 -8.75
C ASP A 132 18.26 -15.84 -8.31
N ASN A 133 17.97 -15.94 -7.01
CA ASN A 133 16.68 -16.38 -6.52
C ASN A 133 15.59 -15.34 -6.81
N LEU A 134 15.89 -14.06 -6.63
CA LEU A 134 14.96 -12.98 -6.98
C LEU A 134 14.74 -12.89 -8.50
N VAL A 135 15.80 -13.09 -9.30
CA VAL A 135 15.71 -13.16 -10.76
C VAL A 135 14.82 -14.34 -11.17
N SER A 136 15.04 -15.52 -10.60
CA SER A 136 14.23 -16.71 -10.87
C SER A 136 12.78 -16.53 -10.48
N ALA A 137 12.50 -15.89 -9.35
CA ALA A 137 11.14 -15.56 -8.90
C ALA A 137 10.45 -14.57 -9.85
N TYR A 138 11.17 -13.60 -10.41
CA TYR A 138 10.65 -12.73 -11.46
C TYR A 138 10.34 -13.51 -12.74
N MET A 139 11.28 -14.35 -13.19
CA MET A 139 11.10 -15.18 -14.40
C MET A 139 9.87 -16.08 -14.30
N ALA A 140 9.73 -16.80 -13.19
CA ALA A 140 8.57 -17.66 -12.94
C ALA A 140 7.25 -16.87 -12.98
N ARG A 141 7.21 -15.71 -12.35
CA ARG A 141 6.04 -14.84 -12.41
C ARG A 141 5.75 -14.37 -13.83
N ARG A 142 6.78 -13.91 -14.56
CA ARG A 142 6.62 -13.39 -15.92
C ARG A 142 6.13 -14.45 -16.88
N ALA A 143 6.69 -15.69 -16.79
CA ALA A 143 6.22 -16.84 -17.53
C ALA A 143 4.77 -17.18 -17.22
N LEU A 144 4.42 -17.24 -15.95
CA LEU A 144 3.05 -17.53 -15.50
C LEU A 144 2.04 -16.48 -16.03
N ASP A 145 2.33 -15.20 -15.88
CA ASP A 145 1.45 -14.13 -16.37
C ASP A 145 1.29 -14.18 -17.89
N TYR A 146 2.37 -14.49 -18.62
CA TYR A 146 2.34 -14.69 -20.07
C TYR A 146 1.46 -15.88 -20.47
N LEU A 147 1.73 -17.07 -19.93
CA LEU A 147 1.01 -18.30 -20.26
C LEU A 147 -0.48 -18.20 -19.92
N VAL A 148 -0.80 -17.71 -18.72
CA VAL A 148 -2.20 -17.50 -18.31
C VAL A 148 -2.91 -16.53 -19.27
N GLY A 149 -2.27 -15.41 -19.62
CA GLY A 149 -2.84 -14.42 -20.54
C GLY A 149 -3.11 -15.01 -21.93
N PHE A 150 -2.14 -15.70 -22.51
CA PHE A 150 -2.28 -16.28 -23.84
C PHE A 150 -3.23 -17.48 -23.90
N THR A 151 -3.34 -18.27 -22.81
CA THR A 151 -4.25 -19.42 -22.74
C THR A 151 -5.69 -19.02 -22.47
N LEU A 152 -5.92 -18.11 -21.51
CA LEU A 152 -7.28 -17.77 -21.07
C LEU A 152 -7.96 -16.71 -21.94
N SER A 153 -7.21 -15.76 -22.51
CA SER A 153 -7.82 -14.70 -23.32
C SER A 153 -8.59 -15.24 -24.54
N PRO A 154 -8.10 -16.23 -25.32
CA PRO A 154 -8.85 -16.83 -26.42
C PRO A 154 -10.12 -17.55 -25.96
N VAL A 155 -10.11 -18.16 -24.77
CA VAL A 155 -11.31 -18.78 -24.17
C VAL A 155 -12.35 -17.71 -23.86
N LEU A 156 -11.91 -16.61 -23.26
CA LEU A 156 -12.74 -15.49 -22.92
C LEU A 156 -13.39 -14.85 -24.15
N TRP A 157 -12.65 -14.65 -25.23
CA TRP A 157 -13.17 -14.09 -26.50
C TRP A 157 -14.26 -14.95 -27.11
N ARG A 158 -14.12 -16.29 -27.03
CA ARG A 158 -15.14 -17.23 -27.54
C ARG A 158 -16.40 -17.28 -26.68
N LYS A 159 -16.26 -17.08 -25.35
CA LYS A 159 -17.37 -17.25 -24.41
C LYS A 159 -18.08 -15.92 -24.09
N LEU A 160 -17.37 -14.80 -24.17
CA LEU A 160 -17.88 -13.48 -23.79
C LEU A 160 -17.52 -12.46 -24.87
N PRO A 161 -18.42 -12.22 -25.84
CA PRO A 161 -18.21 -11.24 -26.89
C PRO A 161 -17.94 -9.84 -26.33
N GLY A 162 -16.95 -9.14 -26.88
CA GLY A 162 -16.55 -7.80 -26.42
C GLY A 162 -15.52 -7.78 -25.30
N SER A 163 -15.20 -8.93 -24.71
CA SER A 163 -14.10 -9.02 -23.74
C SER A 163 -12.74 -8.82 -24.42
N LYS A 164 -11.78 -8.19 -23.68
CA LYS A 164 -10.46 -7.86 -24.25
C LYS A 164 -9.39 -8.87 -23.87
N SER A 165 -9.23 -9.14 -22.58
CA SER A 165 -8.20 -10.09 -22.10
C SER A 165 -8.55 -10.65 -20.73
N ALA A 166 -7.99 -11.81 -20.43
CA ALA A 166 -7.97 -12.40 -19.10
C ALA A 166 -6.53 -12.42 -18.58
N GLY A 167 -6.36 -12.39 -17.27
CA GLY A 167 -5.06 -12.47 -16.64
C GLY A 167 -5.18 -12.72 -15.15
N ARG A 168 -4.14 -13.29 -14.59
CA ARG A 168 -4.09 -13.73 -13.19
C ARG A 168 -4.44 -12.62 -12.18
N VAL A 169 -3.87 -11.43 -12.34
CA VAL A 169 -4.11 -10.31 -11.43
C VAL A 169 -5.44 -9.63 -11.73
N GLN A 170 -5.71 -9.29 -12.99
CA GLN A 170 -6.91 -8.55 -13.38
C GLN A 170 -8.21 -9.34 -13.12
N SER A 171 -8.21 -10.66 -13.30
CA SER A 171 -9.40 -11.49 -13.06
C SER A 171 -9.74 -11.57 -11.57
N VAL A 172 -8.74 -11.68 -10.70
CA VAL A 172 -8.94 -11.66 -9.25
C VAL A 172 -9.40 -10.29 -8.77
N ALA A 173 -8.78 -9.21 -9.26
CA ALA A 173 -9.17 -7.85 -8.91
C ALA A 173 -10.63 -7.57 -9.32
N LEU A 174 -11.04 -7.96 -10.53
CA LEU A 174 -12.42 -7.82 -10.99
C LEU A 174 -13.39 -8.61 -10.10
N ARG A 175 -13.04 -9.84 -9.73
CA ARG A 175 -13.84 -10.66 -8.83
C ARG A 175 -14.08 -9.97 -7.49
N LEU A 176 -13.03 -9.45 -6.86
CA LEU A 176 -13.12 -8.74 -5.57
C LEU A 176 -14.02 -7.50 -5.67
N ILE A 177 -13.93 -6.75 -6.79
CA ILE A 177 -14.79 -5.59 -7.05
C ILE A 177 -16.24 -6.04 -7.19
N CYS A 178 -16.53 -7.07 -7.98
CA CYS A 178 -17.89 -7.59 -8.16
C CYS A 178 -18.47 -8.14 -6.87
N GLU A 179 -17.70 -8.88 -6.07
CA GLU A 179 -18.16 -9.37 -4.77
C GLU A 179 -18.51 -8.20 -3.84
N ARG A 180 -17.71 -7.14 -3.84
CA ARG A 180 -17.98 -5.92 -3.06
C ARG A 180 -19.21 -5.17 -3.55
N GLU A 181 -19.40 -5.04 -4.86
CA GLU A 181 -20.62 -4.43 -5.41
C GLU A 181 -21.88 -5.23 -5.04
N MET A 182 -21.83 -6.57 -5.09
CA MET A 182 -22.95 -7.40 -4.63
C MET A 182 -23.26 -7.22 -3.13
N GLU A 183 -22.26 -7.00 -2.29
CA GLU A 183 -22.49 -6.64 -0.88
C GLU A 183 -23.15 -5.27 -0.75
N ILE A 184 -22.71 -4.29 -1.54
CA ILE A 184 -23.28 -2.93 -1.54
C ILE A 184 -24.74 -2.94 -2.01
N GLU A 185 -25.06 -3.71 -3.05
CA GLU A 185 -26.43 -3.86 -3.56
C GLU A 185 -27.37 -4.51 -2.56
N LYS A 186 -26.87 -5.49 -1.79
CA LYS A 186 -27.62 -6.18 -0.74
C LYS A 186 -27.71 -5.39 0.56
N PHE A 187 -26.89 -4.37 0.72
CA PHE A 187 -26.84 -3.61 1.95
C PHE A 187 -28.12 -2.83 2.19
N LYS A 188 -28.77 -3.08 3.31
CA LYS A 188 -29.91 -2.31 3.80
C LYS A 188 -29.39 -1.32 4.84
N PRO A 189 -29.55 -0.02 4.60
CA PRO A 189 -29.14 0.98 5.59
C PRO A 189 -30.02 0.89 6.82
N GLU A 190 -29.39 0.68 7.97
CA GLU A 190 -30.06 0.73 9.28
C GLU A 190 -29.69 2.02 9.98
N GLU A 191 -30.71 2.68 10.53
CA GLU A 191 -30.53 3.89 11.33
C GLU A 191 -30.00 3.50 12.71
N TYR A 192 -29.05 4.27 13.21
CA TYR A 192 -28.61 4.17 14.61
C TYR A 192 -28.27 5.55 15.16
N TRP A 193 -28.38 5.68 16.45
CA TRP A 193 -28.18 6.92 17.17
C TRP A 193 -27.05 6.74 18.21
N THR A 194 -26.28 7.81 18.41
CA THR A 194 -25.34 7.93 19.52
C THR A 194 -25.80 9.06 20.43
N VAL A 195 -25.60 8.86 21.72
CA VAL A 195 -25.88 9.88 22.74
C VAL A 195 -24.55 10.34 23.30
N ASP A 196 -24.22 11.57 22.97
CA ASP A 196 -23.01 12.22 23.44
C ASP A 196 -23.37 13.20 24.55
N VAL A 197 -22.58 13.22 25.62
CA VAL A 197 -22.81 14.05 26.79
C VAL A 197 -21.58 14.87 27.07
N ASP A 198 -21.72 16.18 27.05
CA ASP A 198 -20.66 17.11 27.51
C ASP A 198 -20.92 17.37 29.02
N LEU A 199 -20.03 16.92 29.86
CA LEU A 199 -20.09 17.18 31.31
C LEU A 199 -19.23 18.38 31.65
N GLU A 200 -19.76 19.28 32.44
CA GLU A 200 -19.03 20.45 32.93
C GLU A 200 -18.62 20.23 34.41
N THR A 201 -17.34 20.44 34.71
CA THR A 201 -16.83 20.35 36.07
C THR A 201 -17.10 21.65 36.84
N SER A 202 -16.90 21.64 38.14
CA SER A 202 -16.97 22.85 38.99
C SER A 202 -16.01 23.99 38.55
N GLU A 203 -14.93 23.61 37.85
CA GLU A 203 -13.93 24.53 37.30
C GLU A 203 -14.24 24.93 35.83
N LYS A 204 -15.46 24.65 35.34
CA LYS A 204 -15.92 24.90 33.96
C LYS A 204 -15.15 24.13 32.87
N ALA A 205 -14.43 23.09 33.24
CA ALA A 205 -13.83 22.21 32.24
C ALA A 205 -14.89 21.27 31.63
N LEU A 206 -14.89 21.14 30.31
CA LEU A 206 -15.80 20.24 29.57
C LEU A 206 -15.16 18.88 29.38
N ILE A 207 -15.91 17.83 29.72
CA ILE A 207 -15.51 16.44 29.51
C ILE A 207 -16.47 15.79 28.49
N PRO A 208 -16.06 15.67 27.22
CA PRO A 208 -16.87 15.00 26.22
C PRO A 208 -16.94 13.51 26.49
N SER A 209 -18.13 12.94 26.49
CA SER A 209 -18.39 11.57 26.85
C SER A 209 -19.41 10.92 25.92
N HIS A 210 -19.33 9.60 25.76
CA HIS A 210 -20.29 8.80 24.99
C HIS A 210 -21.05 7.85 25.90
N LEU A 211 -22.34 7.67 25.64
CA LEU A 211 -23.14 6.69 26.32
C LEU A 211 -22.77 5.27 25.81
N ILE A 212 -22.20 4.44 26.68
CA ILE A 212 -21.80 3.06 26.36
C ILE A 212 -22.57 2.00 27.15
N ASN A 213 -23.30 2.43 28.20
CA ASN A 213 -24.09 1.54 29.05
C ASN A 213 -25.35 2.29 29.49
N LEU A 214 -26.49 1.66 29.40
CA LEU A 214 -27.79 2.17 29.84
C LEU A 214 -28.51 1.11 30.64
N ASP A 215 -29.02 1.49 31.80
CA ASP A 215 -29.76 0.59 32.71
C ASP A 215 -28.99 -0.73 33.08
N GLY A 216 -27.63 -0.61 33.20
CA GLY A 216 -26.76 -1.73 33.51
C GLY A 216 -26.39 -2.63 32.33
N LYS A 217 -26.94 -2.38 31.15
CA LYS A 217 -26.65 -3.12 29.92
C LYS A 217 -25.67 -2.33 29.04
N LYS A 218 -24.61 -2.99 28.57
CA LYS A 218 -23.70 -2.43 27.56
C LYS A 218 -24.45 -2.26 26.24
N LEU A 219 -24.37 -1.05 25.67
CA LEU A 219 -24.99 -0.75 24.39
C LEU A 219 -24.15 -1.22 23.21
N GLU A 220 -24.80 -1.86 22.25
CA GLU A 220 -24.25 -2.16 20.94
C GLU A 220 -24.69 -1.12 19.92
N LYS A 221 -24.06 -1.11 18.76
CA LYS A 221 -24.24 -0.08 17.72
C LYS A 221 -25.70 0.18 17.35
N PHE A 222 -26.54 -0.86 17.31
CA PHE A 222 -27.94 -0.79 16.83
C PHE A 222 -28.97 -0.87 17.95
N ASP A 223 -28.59 -0.85 19.23
CA ASP A 223 -29.54 -0.88 20.33
C ASP A 223 -30.40 0.39 20.37
N ILE A 224 -29.83 1.53 20.02
CA ILE A 224 -30.54 2.80 19.85
C ILE A 224 -30.74 3.03 18.35
N ASN A 225 -31.79 2.43 17.80
CA ASN A 225 -32.06 2.44 16.37
C ASN A 225 -33.19 3.40 15.95
N THR A 226 -33.81 4.11 16.88
CA THR A 226 -34.82 5.13 16.61
C THR A 226 -34.56 6.40 17.40
N LYS A 227 -35.12 7.51 16.92
CA LYS A 227 -35.03 8.82 17.57
C LYS A 227 -35.67 8.79 18.95
N GLU A 228 -36.81 8.11 19.09
CA GLU A 228 -37.53 8.00 20.38
C GLU A 228 -36.67 7.31 21.45
N LYS A 229 -35.96 6.24 21.10
CA LYS A 229 -35.05 5.58 22.04
C LYS A 229 -33.88 6.48 22.44
N ALA A 230 -33.37 7.30 21.50
CA ALA A 230 -32.33 8.26 21.78
C ALA A 230 -32.81 9.37 22.72
N GLU A 231 -34.05 9.86 22.51
CA GLU A 231 -34.68 10.87 23.37
C GLU A 231 -34.98 10.31 24.78
N ASP A 232 -35.42 9.04 24.90
CA ASP A 232 -35.62 8.39 26.20
C ASP A 232 -34.28 8.22 26.93
N ALA A 233 -33.25 7.78 26.25
CA ALA A 233 -31.92 7.70 26.82
C ALA A 233 -31.39 9.06 27.29
N LYS A 234 -31.63 10.12 26.48
CA LYS A 234 -31.30 11.51 26.84
C LYS A 234 -32.03 11.94 28.12
N ALA A 235 -33.34 11.74 28.17
CA ALA A 235 -34.16 12.11 29.32
C ALA A 235 -33.71 11.39 30.59
N LYS A 236 -33.39 10.10 30.52
CA LYS A 236 -32.83 9.33 31.64
C LYS A 236 -31.49 9.91 32.12
N ILE A 237 -30.62 10.31 31.18
CA ILE A 237 -29.32 10.94 31.51
C ILE A 237 -29.52 12.32 32.18
N GLU A 238 -30.43 13.14 31.64
CA GLU A 238 -30.69 14.49 32.18
C GLU A 238 -31.31 14.45 33.61
N ALA A 239 -32.04 13.39 33.92
CA ALA A 239 -32.68 13.19 35.25
C ALA A 239 -31.70 12.67 36.33
N GLN A 240 -30.47 12.28 35.96
CA GLN A 240 -29.51 11.64 36.89
C GLN A 240 -28.37 12.61 37.27
N ASP A 241 -27.81 12.42 38.46
CA ASP A 241 -26.56 13.02 38.89
C ASP A 241 -25.39 12.13 38.47
N PHE A 242 -24.33 12.74 37.99
CA PHE A 242 -23.16 12.00 37.49
C PHE A 242 -22.04 12.01 38.54
N LYS A 243 -21.37 10.84 38.64
CA LYS A 243 -20.19 10.66 39.47
C LYS A 243 -19.11 10.01 38.61
N ILE A 244 -17.92 10.58 38.61
CA ILE A 244 -16.75 9.96 37.95
C ILE A 244 -16.24 8.87 38.89
N LEU A 245 -16.36 7.60 38.46
CA LEU A 245 -15.90 6.45 39.24
C LEU A 245 -14.44 6.09 38.96
N LEU A 246 -13.95 6.30 37.74
CA LEU A 246 -12.61 5.90 37.34
C LEU A 246 -12.09 6.79 36.20
N LEU A 247 -10.91 7.38 36.39
CA LEU A 247 -10.13 8.00 35.32
C LEU A 247 -8.98 7.05 34.98
N ARG A 248 -9.08 6.31 33.87
CA ARG A 248 -7.91 5.60 33.31
C ARG A 248 -7.20 6.52 32.33
N ARG A 249 -5.91 6.79 32.58
CA ARG A 249 -4.99 7.34 31.59
C ARG A 249 -4.59 6.19 30.64
N GLU A 250 -5.43 5.89 29.67
CA GLU A 250 -5.00 5.16 28.50
C GLU A 250 -5.00 6.10 27.31
N CYS A 251 -3.92 6.06 26.54
CA CYS A 251 -3.66 6.91 25.39
C CYS A 251 -4.92 7.32 24.59
N CYS A 252 -5.17 8.61 24.53
CA CYS A 252 -5.86 9.34 23.46
C CYS A 252 -7.31 9.02 23.09
N GLN A 253 -8.10 8.23 23.81
CA GLN A 253 -9.53 8.02 23.50
C GLN A 253 -10.40 7.90 24.74
N GLY A 254 -11.14 8.98 25.04
CA GLY A 254 -12.42 8.98 25.78
C GLY A 254 -12.42 8.52 27.25
N VAL A 255 -13.04 9.34 28.08
CA VAL A 255 -13.40 8.96 29.46
C VAL A 255 -14.63 8.05 29.42
N GLN A 256 -14.57 6.86 30.01
CA GLN A 256 -15.74 6.00 30.22
C GLN A 256 -16.49 6.44 31.46
N LEU A 257 -17.73 6.88 31.30
CA LEU A 257 -18.65 7.20 32.37
C LEU A 257 -19.60 6.03 32.61
N VAL A 258 -19.64 5.52 33.83
CA VAL A 258 -20.64 4.54 34.28
C VAL A 258 -21.64 5.27 35.15
N CYS A 259 -22.91 5.29 34.74
CA CYS A 259 -24.01 5.79 35.55
C CYS A 259 -24.44 4.67 36.50
N GLN A 260 -24.24 4.85 37.83
CA GLN A 260 -24.77 3.94 38.85
C GLN A 260 -25.85 4.64 39.70
N ASN A 261 -26.99 3.96 39.83
CA ASN A 261 -28.03 4.34 40.77
C ASN A 261 -27.61 3.93 42.19
N ARG A 262 -27.64 4.91 43.08
CA ARG A 262 -27.73 4.89 44.55
C ARG A 262 -26.91 3.89 45.37
N SER A 263 -25.92 4.36 46.06
CA SER A 263 -25.82 4.52 47.52
C SER A 263 -24.40 4.91 47.96
N GLY A 264 -24.29 6.01 48.63
CA GLY A 264 -23.18 6.32 49.56
C GLY A 264 -22.00 7.14 49.02
N THR A 265 -21.92 8.31 49.55
CA THR A 265 -20.86 9.34 49.64
C THR A 265 -20.76 10.32 48.50
N SER A 266 -21.06 11.55 48.80
CA SER A 266 -21.17 12.70 47.92
C SER A 266 -19.81 13.26 47.53
N CYS A 267 -19.59 13.43 46.23
CA CYS A 267 -18.89 14.59 45.68
C CYS A 267 -19.89 15.30 44.78
N ARG A 268 -20.32 16.51 45.20
CA ARG A 268 -21.16 17.38 44.38
C ARG A 268 -20.28 17.99 43.29
N CYS A 269 -20.45 17.54 42.06
CA CYS A 269 -20.11 18.34 40.91
C CYS A 269 -21.38 19.09 40.49
N ALA A 270 -21.41 20.41 40.63
CA ALA A 270 -22.42 21.24 40.01
C ALA A 270 -22.17 21.22 38.50
N ALA A 271 -22.93 20.42 37.78
CA ALA A 271 -22.74 20.23 36.36
C ALA A 271 -23.85 20.93 35.57
N GLY A 272 -23.48 21.88 34.75
CA GLY A 272 -24.30 22.28 33.61
C GLY A 272 -24.29 21.15 32.59
N LYS A 273 -25.47 20.58 32.25
CA LYS A 273 -25.60 19.45 31.36
C LYS A 273 -25.94 19.93 29.94
N PHE A 274 -25.08 19.63 28.96
CA PHE A 274 -25.43 19.77 27.55
C PHE A 274 -25.46 18.38 26.89
N CYS A 275 -26.66 17.87 26.61
CA CYS A 275 -26.84 16.62 25.90
C CYS A 275 -27.04 16.90 24.42
N ARG A 276 -26.15 16.40 23.55
CA ARG A 276 -26.30 16.48 22.10
C ARG A 276 -26.68 15.12 21.55
N LEU A 277 -27.87 15.05 20.93
CA LEU A 277 -28.24 13.93 20.09
C LEU A 277 -27.63 14.12 18.70
N ARG A 278 -26.86 13.17 18.24
CA ARG A 278 -26.41 13.14 16.85
C ARG A 278 -27.02 11.95 16.16
N PRO A 279 -27.79 12.13 15.05
CA PRO A 279 -28.04 11.05 14.15
C PRO A 279 -26.69 10.61 13.61
N ALA A 280 -26.25 9.44 13.97
CA ALA A 280 -25.09 8.81 13.37
C ALA A 280 -25.52 8.40 11.97
N GLY A 281 -25.14 9.15 10.99
CA GLY A 281 -25.63 9.19 9.63
C GLY A 281 -26.14 7.87 9.06
N LYS A 282 -27.18 7.94 8.23
CA LYS A 282 -27.55 6.88 7.27
C LYS A 282 -26.24 6.44 6.63
N GLY A 283 -25.89 5.16 6.75
CA GLY A 283 -24.62 4.62 6.32
C GLY A 283 -24.15 5.25 5.00
N ARG A 284 -23.11 6.11 5.08
CA ARG A 284 -22.51 6.65 3.87
C ARG A 284 -21.87 5.48 3.15
N ARG A 285 -22.24 5.29 1.89
CA ARG A 285 -21.42 4.51 0.96
C ARG A 285 -19.98 5.01 1.11
N MET A 286 -19.10 4.21 1.73
CA MET A 286 -17.68 4.43 1.54
C MET A 286 -17.36 3.87 0.15
N ILE A 287 -17.02 4.79 -0.74
CA ILE A 287 -16.49 4.49 -2.07
C ILE A 287 -15.09 3.91 -1.91
#